data_af9771e5585eed43c0b3c916a9b66cbc
#
_entry.id   af9771e5585eed43c0b3c916a9b66cbc
#
_cell.length_a   1.000
_cell.length_b   1.000
_cell.length_c   1.000
_cell.angle_alpha   90.00
_cell.angle_beta   90.00
_cell.angle_gamma   90.00
#
_symmetry.space_group_name_H-M   'P 1'
#
loop_
_entity.id
_entity.type
_entity.pdbx_description
1 polymer ?
#
loop_
_entity_poly.entity_id
_entity_poly.type
_entity_poly.pdbx_seq_one_letter_code
_entity_poly.pdbx_strand_id
1 'polypeptide(L)'
;MKKLLLLALCFSFLVGCRKDKTTEETPAVTSPDTKMQPVEFADAKYTEMGKKSLEDLSKGNMDAWMANYADNAKYYWNSGDSLVGKPAIDKYWRNRRADVIEVITFENEIWLPVKINNLENVKKTGNWLLGWYKTTAKYKGGKSMTQWIHTDFHFDENDKIDEVNQYLDQAAINEAMKK
;
A
#
# COMPACT_ATOMS: atom_id res chain seq x y z
N MET A 1 70.30 -51.08 -8.20
CA MET A 1 71.61 -50.53 -8.66
C MET A 1 71.48 -49.04 -8.72
N LYS A 2 72.46 -48.37 -8.11
CA LYS A 2 72.87 -46.97 -8.25
C LYS A 2 71.78 -45.91 -7.88
N LYS A 3 71.78 -45.31 -6.66
CA LYS A 3 72.65 -44.26 -6.15
C LYS A 3 72.79 -43.12 -7.15
N LEU A 4 72.15 -41.93 -6.85
CA LEU A 4 72.95 -40.69 -6.75
C LEU A 4 72.21 -39.61 -5.93
N LEU A 5 72.90 -39.15 -5.01
CA LEU A 5 72.79 -38.06 -4.08
C LEU A 5 73.18 -36.72 -4.76
N LEU A 6 72.54 -35.63 -4.48
CA LEU A 6 73.12 -34.27 -4.53
C LEU A 6 72.11 -33.35 -3.87
N LEU A 7 72.30 -32.97 -2.73
CA LEU A 7 73.01 -31.93 -1.98
C LEU A 7 72.73 -30.50 -2.50
N ALA A 8 72.01 -29.79 -1.60
CA ALA A 8 72.23 -28.40 -1.16
C ALA A 8 71.98 -27.24 -2.13
N LEU A 9 71.13 -26.34 -1.72
CA LEU A 9 71.61 -25.01 -1.27
C LEU A 9 70.45 -24.21 -0.65
N CYS A 10 70.61 -23.96 0.65
CA CYS A 10 69.81 -22.97 1.37
C CYS A 10 70.13 -21.58 0.83
N PHE A 11 69.13 -20.88 0.39
CA PHE A 11 69.22 -19.42 0.25
C PHE A 11 68.12 -18.80 1.07
N SER A 12 68.53 -18.36 2.25
CA SER A 12 67.72 -17.53 3.14
C SER A 12 67.62 -16.13 2.58
N PHE A 13 66.48 -15.79 2.00
CA PHE A 13 66.17 -14.39 1.79
C PHE A 13 65.27 -13.89 2.88
N LEU A 14 65.90 -13.23 3.87
CA LEU A 14 65.26 -12.33 4.78
C LEU A 14 64.82 -11.09 4.00
N VAL A 15 63.60 -11.04 3.57
CA VAL A 15 62.97 -9.81 3.12
C VAL A 15 62.20 -9.21 4.27
N GLY A 16 62.74 -8.12 4.82
CA GLY A 16 62.13 -7.36 5.90
C GLY A 16 60.77 -6.84 5.48
N CYS A 17 59.77 -7.17 6.30
CA CYS A 17 58.52 -6.47 6.28
C CYS A 17 58.70 -5.00 6.67
N ARG A 18 58.75 -4.12 5.67
CA ARG A 18 58.42 -2.72 5.90
C ARG A 18 56.91 -2.62 6.06
N LYS A 19 56.48 -2.26 7.26
CA LYS A 19 55.14 -1.78 7.50
C LYS A 19 54.97 -0.42 6.81
N ASP A 20 54.61 -0.43 5.56
CA ASP A 20 53.95 0.74 4.99
C ASP A 20 52.55 0.80 5.58
N LYS A 21 52.31 1.78 6.40
CA LYS A 21 50.97 2.20 6.79
C LYS A 21 50.29 2.76 5.52
N THR A 22 49.71 1.88 4.73
CA THR A 22 48.69 2.29 3.77
C THR A 22 47.51 2.68 4.64
N THR A 23 47.32 3.95 4.81
CA THR A 23 46.03 4.51 5.24
C THR A 23 45.03 4.10 4.16
N GLU A 24 44.26 3.05 4.42
CA GLU A 24 43.03 2.82 3.64
C GLU A 24 42.15 4.05 3.85
N GLU A 25 42.18 4.94 2.88
CA GLU A 25 41.11 5.89 2.72
C GLU A 25 39.85 5.08 2.52
N THR A 26 39.09 4.93 3.60
CA THR A 26 37.69 4.52 3.53
C THR A 26 37.05 5.42 2.48
N PRO A 27 36.50 4.87 1.37
CA PRO A 27 35.79 5.71 0.44
C PRO A 27 34.75 6.47 1.23
N ALA A 28 34.85 7.79 1.20
CA ALA A 28 33.81 8.63 1.77
C ALA A 28 32.50 8.12 1.16
N VAL A 29 31.61 7.59 2.00
CA VAL A 29 30.26 7.30 1.64
C VAL A 29 29.68 8.67 1.29
N THR A 30 29.77 9.02 0.00
CA THR A 30 29.01 10.14 -0.54
C THR A 30 27.59 9.87 -0.15
N SER A 31 27.07 10.70 0.73
CA SER A 31 25.64 10.70 1.07
C SER A 31 24.87 10.64 -0.25
N PRO A 32 23.95 9.69 -0.43
CA PRO A 32 23.18 9.65 -1.66
C PRO A 32 22.56 11.03 -1.84
N ASP A 33 22.80 11.63 -3.00
CA ASP A 33 22.15 12.84 -3.44
C ASP A 33 20.65 12.65 -3.17
N THR A 34 20.11 13.33 -2.17
CA THR A 34 18.73 13.18 -1.71
C THR A 34 17.79 13.87 -2.70
N LYS A 35 17.89 13.50 -3.97
CA LYS A 35 16.85 13.84 -4.93
C LYS A 35 15.57 13.12 -4.48
N MET A 36 14.59 13.92 -4.12
CA MET A 36 13.26 13.42 -3.81
C MET A 36 12.81 12.46 -4.91
N GLN A 37 12.54 11.22 -4.54
CA GLN A 37 12.05 10.22 -5.51
C GLN A 37 10.65 10.63 -5.97
N PRO A 38 10.30 10.44 -7.24
CA PRO A 38 8.95 10.75 -7.74
C PRO A 38 7.86 10.02 -6.95
N VAL A 39 8.12 8.79 -6.55
CA VAL A 39 7.28 7.96 -5.69
C VAL A 39 8.16 7.26 -4.67
N GLU A 40 7.68 7.19 -3.44
CA GLU A 40 8.31 6.43 -2.34
C GLU A 40 7.24 5.69 -1.53
N PHE A 41 7.63 4.75 -0.67
CA PHE A 41 6.69 4.15 0.27
C PHE A 41 6.24 5.18 1.29
N ALA A 42 4.93 5.22 1.54
CA ALA A 42 4.36 6.03 2.62
C ALA A 42 4.46 5.29 3.97
N ASP A 43 4.09 5.97 5.04
CA ASP A 43 4.06 5.42 6.40
C ASP A 43 3.14 4.19 6.47
N ALA A 44 3.60 3.15 7.18
CA ALA A 44 2.84 1.92 7.39
C ALA A 44 1.50 2.14 8.12
N LYS A 45 1.33 3.26 8.83
CA LYS A 45 0.07 3.63 9.49
C LYS A 45 -1.12 3.62 8.52
N TYR A 46 -0.91 3.97 7.26
CA TYR A 46 -1.98 3.97 6.26
C TYR A 46 -2.50 2.56 5.97
N THR A 47 -1.63 1.55 6.01
CA THR A 47 -2.07 0.16 5.91
C THR A 47 -2.99 -0.23 7.08
N GLU A 48 -2.64 0.16 8.30
CA GLU A 48 -3.49 -0.11 9.47
C GLU A 48 -4.81 0.66 9.40
N MET A 49 -4.80 1.89 8.87
CA MET A 49 -6.01 2.65 8.61
C MET A 49 -6.93 1.97 7.59
N GLY A 50 -6.36 1.41 6.51
CA GLY A 50 -7.10 0.65 5.50
C GLY A 50 -7.76 -0.60 6.08
N LYS A 51 -7.00 -1.43 6.82
CA LYS A 51 -7.52 -2.62 7.50
C LYS A 51 -8.65 -2.27 8.47
N LYS A 52 -8.43 -1.24 9.29
CA LYS A 52 -9.44 -0.77 10.25
C LYS A 52 -10.70 -0.26 9.55
N SER A 53 -10.55 0.41 8.42
CA SER A 53 -11.67 0.88 7.61
C SER A 53 -12.53 -0.30 7.10
N LEU A 54 -11.92 -1.38 6.57
CA LEU A 54 -12.66 -2.57 6.16
C LEU A 54 -13.34 -3.28 7.34
N GLU A 55 -12.65 -3.36 8.49
CA GLU A 55 -13.20 -3.93 9.70
C GLU A 55 -14.45 -3.15 10.19
N ASP A 56 -14.37 -1.82 10.26
CA ASP A 56 -15.49 -0.97 10.68
C ASP A 56 -16.69 -1.08 9.73
N LEU A 57 -16.42 -1.09 8.42
CA LEU A 57 -17.46 -1.28 7.40
C LEU A 57 -18.11 -2.66 7.53
N SER A 58 -17.32 -3.72 7.74
CA SER A 58 -17.82 -5.09 7.94
C SER A 58 -18.72 -5.19 9.18
N LYS A 59 -18.30 -4.59 10.28
CA LYS A 59 -19.05 -4.59 11.54
C LYS A 59 -20.22 -3.62 11.57
N GLY A 60 -20.32 -2.72 10.58
CA GLY A 60 -21.34 -1.67 10.55
C GLY A 60 -21.07 -0.51 11.52
N ASN A 61 -19.81 -0.34 11.95
CA ASN A 61 -19.36 0.76 12.81
C ASN A 61 -19.25 2.06 12.01
N MET A 62 -20.37 2.55 11.50
CA MET A 62 -20.39 3.64 10.52
C MET A 62 -19.83 4.96 11.07
N ASP A 63 -19.98 5.23 12.37
CA ASP A 63 -19.42 6.45 12.99
C ASP A 63 -17.88 6.39 12.98
N ALA A 64 -17.29 5.25 13.37
CA ALA A 64 -15.85 5.04 13.37
C ALA A 64 -15.31 5.06 11.92
N TRP A 65 -16.02 4.44 10.99
CA TRP A 65 -15.66 4.44 9.57
C TRP A 65 -15.62 5.84 9.00
N MET A 66 -16.68 6.63 9.23
CA MET A 66 -16.80 8.01 8.74
C MET A 66 -15.88 9.01 9.45
N ALA A 67 -15.39 8.68 10.66
CA ALA A 67 -14.42 9.53 11.36
C ALA A 67 -13.09 9.68 10.60
N ASN A 68 -12.78 8.76 9.69
CA ASN A 68 -11.57 8.81 8.87
C ASN A 68 -11.70 9.71 7.63
N TYR A 69 -12.90 10.17 7.27
CA TYR A 69 -13.13 10.98 6.09
C TYR A 69 -13.05 12.48 6.38
N ALA A 70 -12.41 13.22 5.45
CA ALA A 70 -12.45 14.67 5.41
C ALA A 70 -13.85 15.18 5.02
N ASP A 71 -14.21 16.40 5.45
CA ASP A 71 -15.53 16.96 5.16
C ASP A 71 -15.79 17.17 3.66
N ASN A 72 -14.73 17.49 2.91
CA ASN A 72 -14.74 17.67 1.45
C ASN A 72 -14.45 16.41 0.66
N ALA A 73 -14.44 15.22 1.28
CA ALA A 73 -14.11 13.95 0.66
C ALA A 73 -14.93 13.67 -0.61
N LYS A 74 -14.28 13.01 -1.57
CA LYS A 74 -14.92 12.56 -2.82
C LYS A 74 -14.76 11.06 -2.97
N TYR A 75 -15.82 10.41 -3.42
CA TYR A 75 -15.83 8.95 -3.64
C TYR A 75 -16.24 8.69 -5.08
N TYR A 76 -15.37 8.05 -5.84
CA TYR A 76 -15.56 7.75 -7.26
C TYR A 76 -15.63 6.25 -7.49
N TRP A 77 -16.49 5.84 -8.41
CA TRP A 77 -16.52 4.48 -8.94
C TRP A 77 -16.07 4.45 -10.41
N ASN A 78 -15.55 3.31 -10.81
CA ASN A 78 -15.15 3.07 -12.20
C ASN A 78 -16.32 3.13 -13.21
N SER A 79 -17.57 3.15 -12.75
CA SER A 79 -18.76 3.41 -13.56
C SER A 79 -18.89 4.87 -14.02
N GLY A 80 -18.13 5.79 -13.39
CA GLY A 80 -18.26 7.24 -13.56
C GLY A 80 -19.15 7.91 -12.52
N ASP A 81 -19.84 7.14 -11.68
CA ASP A 81 -20.64 7.68 -10.58
C ASP A 81 -19.73 8.24 -9.48
N SER A 82 -20.24 9.20 -8.72
CA SER A 82 -19.49 9.80 -7.62
C SER A 82 -20.37 10.33 -6.50
N LEU A 83 -19.79 10.46 -5.31
CA LEU A 83 -20.36 11.19 -4.17
C LEU A 83 -19.40 12.30 -3.78
N VAL A 84 -19.93 13.47 -3.48
CA VAL A 84 -19.14 14.65 -3.11
C VAL A 84 -19.56 15.12 -1.72
N GLY A 85 -18.57 15.20 -0.84
CA GLY A 85 -18.72 15.60 0.56
C GLY A 85 -19.07 14.43 1.49
N LYS A 86 -18.48 14.49 2.68
CA LYS A 86 -18.68 13.50 3.75
C LYS A 86 -20.16 13.19 4.03
N PRO A 87 -21.08 14.16 4.08
CA PRO A 87 -22.50 13.86 4.32
C PRO A 87 -23.13 12.98 3.24
N ALA A 88 -22.75 13.15 1.98
CA ALA A 88 -23.28 12.33 0.88
C ALA A 88 -22.74 10.89 0.97
N ILE A 89 -21.44 10.73 1.27
CA ILE A 89 -20.80 9.43 1.46
C ILE A 89 -21.41 8.70 2.66
N ASP A 90 -21.58 9.39 3.79
CA ASP A 90 -22.17 8.85 5.02
C ASP A 90 -23.61 8.35 4.76
N LYS A 91 -24.45 9.18 4.17
CA LYS A 91 -25.83 8.82 3.85
C LYS A 91 -25.91 7.58 2.95
N TYR A 92 -25.08 7.54 1.90
CA TYR A 92 -25.07 6.42 0.96
C TYR A 92 -24.68 5.10 1.66
N TRP A 93 -23.59 5.10 2.40
CA TRP A 93 -23.08 3.87 3.00
C TRP A 93 -23.90 3.42 4.21
N ARG A 94 -24.46 4.34 5.03
CA ARG A 94 -25.41 3.97 6.08
C ARG A 94 -26.65 3.30 5.51
N ASN A 95 -27.23 3.87 4.46
CA ASN A 95 -28.38 3.25 3.80
C ASN A 95 -28.04 1.86 3.24
N ARG A 96 -26.87 1.72 2.60
CA ARG A 96 -26.46 0.40 2.10
C ARG A 96 -26.26 -0.61 3.22
N ARG A 97 -25.65 -0.22 4.32
CA ARG A 97 -25.44 -1.10 5.49
C ARG A 97 -26.76 -1.41 6.23
N ALA A 98 -27.66 -0.43 6.32
CA ALA A 98 -28.95 -0.62 7.00
C ALA A 98 -29.96 -1.43 6.17
N ASP A 99 -30.07 -1.15 4.88
CA ASP A 99 -31.22 -1.60 4.08
C ASP A 99 -30.87 -2.58 2.94
N VAL A 100 -29.62 -2.62 2.50
CA VAL A 100 -29.21 -3.35 1.30
C VAL A 100 -28.30 -4.53 1.61
N ILE A 101 -27.26 -4.32 2.42
CA ILE A 101 -26.24 -5.32 2.73
C ILE A 101 -26.58 -6.00 4.06
N GLU A 102 -26.79 -7.31 4.03
CA GLU A 102 -27.00 -8.12 5.24
C GLU A 102 -25.66 -8.42 5.93
N VAL A 103 -24.70 -8.95 5.14
CA VAL A 103 -23.33 -9.27 5.62
C VAL A 103 -22.34 -8.82 4.55
N ILE A 104 -21.21 -8.28 4.98
CA ILE A 104 -20.06 -8.01 4.10
C ILE A 104 -18.77 -8.43 4.83
N THR A 105 -17.91 -9.16 4.12
CA THR A 105 -16.61 -9.61 4.61
C THR A 105 -15.52 -9.32 3.59
N PHE A 106 -14.30 -9.18 4.10
CA PHE A 106 -13.11 -8.91 3.32
C PHE A 106 -12.03 -9.93 3.63
N GLU A 107 -11.36 -10.42 2.61
CA GLU A 107 -10.34 -11.46 2.69
C GLU A 107 -9.20 -11.18 1.71
N ASN A 108 -8.05 -11.81 1.94
CA ASN A 108 -6.89 -11.77 1.04
C ASN A 108 -6.43 -10.34 0.72
N GLU A 109 -6.38 -9.50 1.74
CA GLU A 109 -6.05 -8.10 1.62
C GLU A 109 -4.59 -7.90 1.21
N ILE A 110 -4.37 -7.05 0.21
CA ILE A 110 -3.05 -6.58 -0.24
C ILE A 110 -3.06 -5.06 -0.12
N TRP A 111 -2.08 -4.50 0.56
CA TRP A 111 -1.99 -3.08 0.82
C TRP A 111 -0.65 -2.52 0.36
N LEU A 112 -0.67 -1.40 -0.35
CA LEU A 112 0.51 -0.70 -0.82
C LEU A 112 0.40 0.79 -0.48
N PRO A 113 1.00 1.24 0.63
CA PRO A 113 1.06 2.66 0.96
C PRO A 113 2.16 3.32 0.14
N VAL A 114 1.83 4.37 -0.60
CA VAL A 114 2.76 5.13 -1.43
C VAL A 114 2.61 6.62 -1.20
N LYS A 115 3.72 7.34 -1.33
CA LYS A 115 3.73 8.80 -1.36
C LYS A 115 4.17 9.27 -2.73
N ILE A 116 3.31 10.02 -3.39
CA ILE A 116 3.58 10.61 -4.69
C ILE A 116 4.09 12.03 -4.45
N ASN A 117 5.37 12.26 -4.75
CA ASN A 117 6.00 13.56 -4.59
C ASN A 117 5.87 14.42 -5.85
N ASN A 118 6.19 13.83 -7.01
CA ASN A 118 6.10 14.49 -8.30
C ASN A 118 6.07 13.45 -9.44
N LEU A 119 4.93 13.29 -10.09
CA LEU A 119 4.79 12.50 -11.30
C LEU A 119 4.05 13.33 -12.35
N GLU A 120 4.58 13.43 -13.58
CA GLU A 120 4.07 14.32 -14.63
C GLU A 120 2.58 14.11 -14.95
N ASN A 121 2.08 12.89 -14.86
CA ASN A 121 0.70 12.55 -15.24
C ASN A 121 -0.24 12.32 -14.03
N VAL A 122 0.21 12.62 -12.82
CA VAL A 122 -0.60 12.46 -11.61
C VAL A 122 -1.11 13.83 -11.15
N LYS A 123 -2.42 13.97 -11.12
CA LYS A 123 -3.08 15.23 -10.73
C LYS A 123 -3.01 15.52 -9.24
N LYS A 124 -2.80 14.52 -8.40
CA LYS A 124 -2.83 14.63 -6.95
C LYS A 124 -1.63 13.95 -6.32
N THR A 125 -0.78 14.74 -5.71
CA THR A 125 0.39 14.30 -4.92
C THR A 125 -0.01 14.01 -3.48
N GLY A 126 0.92 13.49 -2.68
CA GLY A 126 0.66 13.17 -1.28
C GLY A 126 0.58 11.67 -1.00
N ASN A 127 -0.05 11.33 0.13
CA ASN A 127 -0.11 9.95 0.60
C ASN A 127 -1.32 9.22 0.02
N TRP A 128 -1.04 8.06 -0.55
CA TRP A 128 -2.04 7.15 -1.10
C TRP A 128 -1.91 5.78 -0.46
N LEU A 129 -3.03 5.09 -0.31
CA LEU A 129 -3.07 3.67 0.03
C LEU A 129 -3.83 2.94 -1.06
N LEU A 130 -3.12 2.06 -1.76
CA LEU A 130 -3.71 1.18 -2.76
C LEU A 130 -4.07 -0.14 -2.08
N GLY A 131 -5.32 -0.55 -2.21
CA GLY A 131 -5.84 -1.76 -1.60
C GLY A 131 -6.49 -2.70 -2.60
N TRP A 132 -6.13 -3.98 -2.55
CA TRP A 132 -6.83 -5.06 -3.25
C TRP A 132 -7.32 -6.05 -2.21
N TYR A 133 -8.58 -6.41 -2.31
CA TYR A 133 -9.18 -7.35 -1.38
C TYR A 133 -10.35 -8.08 -2.00
N LYS A 134 -10.56 -9.32 -1.58
CA LYS A 134 -11.68 -10.13 -1.99
C LYS A 134 -12.87 -9.83 -1.08
N THR A 135 -13.95 -9.33 -1.65
CA THR A 135 -15.17 -8.95 -0.95
C THR A 135 -16.25 -9.97 -1.19
N THR A 136 -16.85 -10.48 -0.11
CA THR A 136 -18.10 -11.23 -0.17
C THR A 136 -19.21 -10.41 0.48
N ALA A 137 -20.28 -10.14 -0.26
CA ALA A 137 -21.46 -9.45 0.27
C ALA A 137 -22.70 -10.29 0.04
N LYS A 138 -23.52 -10.44 1.10
CA LYS A 138 -24.87 -10.97 1.05
C LYS A 138 -25.85 -9.83 1.10
N TYR A 139 -26.80 -9.81 0.16
CA TYR A 139 -27.80 -8.75 0.04
C TYR A 139 -29.11 -9.16 0.67
N LYS A 140 -29.81 -8.22 1.32
CA LYS A 140 -31.11 -8.45 1.94
C LYS A 140 -32.16 -8.85 0.88
N GLY A 141 -32.70 -10.05 1.02
CA GLY A 141 -33.67 -10.62 0.07
C GLY A 141 -33.10 -10.99 -1.31
N GLY A 142 -31.79 -10.88 -1.47
CA GLY A 142 -31.05 -11.24 -2.68
C GLY A 142 -30.07 -12.40 -2.45
N LYS A 143 -29.09 -12.49 -3.32
CA LYS A 143 -28.04 -13.52 -3.31
C LYS A 143 -26.74 -12.97 -2.71
N SER A 144 -25.73 -13.83 -2.57
CA SER A 144 -24.39 -13.41 -2.26
C SER A 144 -23.61 -13.14 -3.54
N MET A 145 -22.68 -12.19 -3.48
CA MET A 145 -21.70 -11.88 -4.50
C MET A 145 -20.30 -11.97 -3.89
N THR A 146 -19.35 -12.47 -4.65
CA THR A 146 -17.92 -12.45 -4.29
C THR A 146 -17.11 -11.94 -5.47
N GLN A 147 -16.27 -10.93 -5.23
CA GLN A 147 -15.36 -10.39 -6.26
C GLN A 147 -14.12 -9.77 -5.63
N TRP A 148 -13.06 -9.61 -6.42
CA TRP A 148 -11.96 -8.73 -6.10
C TRP A 148 -12.37 -7.27 -6.30
N ILE A 149 -12.00 -6.42 -5.35
CA ILE A 149 -12.18 -4.97 -5.44
C ILE A 149 -10.81 -4.33 -5.30
N HIS A 150 -10.56 -3.30 -6.08
CA HIS A 150 -9.44 -2.40 -5.90
C HIS A 150 -9.96 -1.04 -5.44
N THR A 151 -9.28 -0.47 -4.45
CA THR A 151 -9.62 0.86 -3.93
C THR A 151 -8.36 1.64 -3.64
N ASP A 152 -8.29 2.87 -4.17
CA ASP A 152 -7.26 3.85 -3.85
C ASP A 152 -7.84 4.86 -2.86
N PHE A 153 -7.14 5.08 -1.75
CA PHE A 153 -7.45 6.10 -0.76
C PHE A 153 -6.37 7.16 -0.81
N HIS A 154 -6.74 8.42 -0.99
CA HIS A 154 -5.85 9.55 -0.79
C HIS A 154 -6.10 10.16 0.59
N PHE A 155 -5.01 10.59 1.24
CA PHE A 155 -5.06 11.22 2.57
C PHE A 155 -4.60 12.67 2.48
N ASP A 156 -5.35 13.55 3.13
CA ASP A 156 -4.99 14.95 3.29
C ASP A 156 -3.86 15.14 4.33
N GLU A 157 -3.48 16.39 4.58
CA GLU A 157 -2.43 16.77 5.54
C GLU A 157 -2.76 16.41 7.00
N ASN A 158 -4.05 16.12 7.30
CA ASN A 158 -4.54 15.73 8.62
C ASN A 158 -4.78 14.20 8.71
N ASP A 159 -4.24 13.43 7.77
CA ASP A 159 -4.45 11.98 7.64
C ASP A 159 -5.93 11.59 7.48
N LYS A 160 -6.77 12.46 6.91
CA LYS A 160 -8.15 12.16 6.58
C LYS A 160 -8.28 11.75 5.11
N ILE A 161 -9.16 10.79 4.85
CA ILE A 161 -9.47 10.36 3.48
C ILE A 161 -10.24 11.48 2.80
N ASP A 162 -9.63 12.12 1.80
CA ASP A 162 -10.27 13.18 1.02
C ASP A 162 -10.60 12.75 -0.41
N GLU A 163 -10.12 11.56 -0.83
CA GLU A 163 -10.50 10.96 -2.11
C GLU A 163 -10.47 9.42 -2.02
N VAL A 164 -11.48 8.81 -2.62
CA VAL A 164 -11.56 7.37 -2.83
C VAL A 164 -11.85 7.10 -4.30
N ASN A 165 -11.04 6.22 -4.92
CA ASN A 165 -11.31 5.68 -6.26
C ASN A 165 -11.52 4.17 -6.14
N GLN A 166 -12.73 3.69 -6.42
CA GLN A 166 -13.07 2.27 -6.25
C GLN A 166 -13.41 1.61 -7.57
N TYR A 167 -12.78 0.47 -7.80
CA TYR A 167 -12.93 -0.35 -9.00
C TYR A 167 -13.56 -1.69 -8.62
N LEU A 168 -14.72 -1.97 -9.19
CA LEU A 168 -15.51 -3.17 -8.92
C LEU A 168 -16.41 -3.53 -10.11
N ASP A 169 -16.89 -4.76 -10.14
CA ASP A 169 -17.89 -5.19 -11.11
C ASP A 169 -19.30 -4.85 -10.59
N GLN A 170 -19.85 -3.77 -11.13
CA GLN A 170 -21.21 -3.33 -10.80
C GLN A 170 -22.29 -4.30 -11.30
N ALA A 171 -22.03 -5.03 -12.41
CA ALA A 171 -22.99 -5.98 -12.95
C ALA A 171 -23.19 -7.17 -11.99
N ALA A 172 -22.10 -7.67 -11.40
CA ALA A 172 -22.17 -8.74 -10.39
C ALA A 172 -22.98 -8.33 -9.15
N ILE A 173 -22.81 -7.08 -8.70
CA ILE A 173 -23.57 -6.51 -7.59
C ILE A 173 -25.05 -6.42 -7.94
N ASN A 174 -25.38 -5.85 -9.10
CA ASN A 174 -26.76 -5.67 -9.55
C ASN A 174 -27.48 -7.03 -9.72
N GLU A 175 -26.79 -8.04 -10.25
CA GLU A 175 -27.34 -9.38 -10.37
C GLU A 175 -27.63 -10.03 -9.01
N ALA A 176 -26.71 -9.87 -8.05
CA ALA A 176 -26.90 -10.42 -6.71
C ALA A 176 -28.00 -9.72 -5.89
N MET A 177 -28.33 -8.46 -6.21
CA MET A 177 -29.42 -7.73 -5.58
C MET A 177 -30.80 -8.08 -6.14
N LYS A 178 -30.90 -8.78 -7.29
CA LYS A 178 -32.20 -9.23 -7.82
C LYS A 178 -32.83 -10.27 -6.89
N LYS A 179 -34.10 -10.09 -6.60
CA LYS A 179 -34.92 -11.02 -5.80
C LYS A 179 -35.30 -12.25 -6.60
#